data_64056131ca337ac67b46b664b1bf0740
#
_entry.id   64056131ca337ac67b46b664b1bf0740
#
_cell.length_a   1.000
_cell.length_b   1.000
_cell.length_c   1.000
_cell.angle_alpha   90.00
_cell.angle_beta   90.00
_cell.angle_gamma   90.00
#
_symmetry.space_group_name_H-M   'P 1'
#
loop_
_entity.id
_entity.type
_entity.pdbx_description
1 polymer ?
#
loop_
_entity_poly.entity_id
_entity_poly.type
_entity_poly.pdbx_seq_one_letter_code
_entity_poly.pdbx_strand_id
1 'polypeptide(L)'
;CMFIDNSKLDERIVCYTNYEDVIEDSEYLILVTPSSVIRNTCKNIKKYVTNQKIIIASKGMEIETNKFLTDVVKEELELKYVGIISGPSIAKEVINDMGLKVVFASNNNDYNNEIKNNFETDKIKIELSDDVIGTELGGTLKNIISIASGLVNGLNLGNNMNAILITKGLEEIKEIGLKLGAKEETFYGLSSLGDLLTTCLSNESRNNRCGILLSQGKKIDEIKEEIGMVIEGLDVLKITNDISQKYNINTKIINTLYDIIYNEKNKESIIDAVLN
;
A
#
# COMPACT_ATOMS: atom_id res chain seq x y z
N CYS A 1 14.19 -16.37 -9.20
CA CYS A 1 13.94 -15.04 -8.61
C CYS A 1 14.56 -14.97 -7.22
N MET A 2 15.22 -13.87 -6.88
CA MET A 2 15.94 -13.71 -5.61
C MET A 2 15.01 -13.75 -4.37
N PHE A 3 13.75 -13.35 -4.54
CA PHE A 3 12.78 -13.22 -3.44
C PHE A 3 11.70 -14.31 -3.41
N ILE A 4 11.65 -15.17 -4.42
CA ILE A 4 10.65 -16.21 -4.57
C ILE A 4 11.37 -17.47 -5.06
N ASP A 5 11.57 -18.41 -4.14
CA ASP A 5 12.34 -19.64 -4.40
C ASP A 5 11.73 -20.45 -5.56
N ASN A 6 12.62 -20.91 -6.46
CA ASN A 6 12.30 -21.78 -7.59
C ASN A 6 11.31 -21.24 -8.65
N SER A 7 10.93 -19.96 -8.59
CA SER A 7 10.06 -19.36 -9.62
C SER A 7 10.85 -19.04 -10.88
N LYS A 8 10.38 -19.52 -12.01
CA LYS A 8 10.88 -19.14 -13.33
C LYS A 8 9.90 -18.15 -13.97
N LEU A 9 10.42 -17.11 -14.58
CA LEU A 9 9.62 -16.23 -15.41
C LEU A 9 9.22 -16.97 -16.69
N ASP A 10 8.04 -16.66 -17.22
CA ASP A 10 7.61 -17.14 -18.55
C ASP A 10 8.62 -16.66 -19.61
N GLU A 11 8.90 -17.52 -20.60
CA GLU A 11 9.89 -17.24 -21.65
C GLU A 11 9.55 -16.04 -22.52
N ARG A 12 8.29 -15.61 -22.52
CA ARG A 12 7.84 -14.38 -23.22
C ARG A 12 8.21 -13.10 -22.50
N ILE A 13 8.62 -13.18 -21.20
CA ILE A 13 9.02 -12.01 -20.43
C ILE A 13 10.48 -11.67 -20.75
N VAL A 14 10.68 -10.51 -21.35
CA VAL A 14 12.02 -9.97 -21.64
C VAL A 14 12.38 -8.93 -20.60
N CYS A 15 13.61 -9.04 -20.06
CA CYS A 15 14.12 -8.08 -19.08
C CYS A 15 15.05 -7.08 -19.75
N TYR A 16 14.80 -5.80 -19.52
CA TYR A 16 15.62 -4.69 -20.01
C TYR A 16 16.24 -3.92 -18.86
N THR A 17 17.33 -3.22 -19.12
CA THR A 17 18.04 -2.37 -18.14
C THR A 17 17.87 -0.87 -18.42
N ASN A 18 17.24 -0.51 -19.52
CA ASN A 18 16.97 0.88 -19.90
C ASN A 18 15.46 1.10 -20.14
N TYR A 19 15.01 2.34 -20.04
CA TYR A 19 13.62 2.70 -20.17
C TYR A 19 13.12 2.74 -21.63
N GLU A 20 13.98 3.06 -22.57
CA GLU A 20 13.63 3.20 -23.99
C GLU A 20 13.09 1.88 -24.55
N ASP A 21 13.87 0.81 -24.41
CA ASP A 21 13.48 -0.52 -24.91
C ASP A 21 12.21 -1.07 -24.22
N VAL A 22 11.94 -0.67 -22.96
CA VAL A 22 10.74 -1.08 -22.22
C VAL A 22 9.50 -0.35 -22.71
N ILE A 23 9.63 0.93 -23.11
CA ILE A 23 8.48 1.83 -23.30
C ILE A 23 8.07 1.90 -24.76
N GLU A 24 8.99 1.79 -25.71
CA GLU A 24 8.77 2.07 -27.15
C GLU A 24 7.54 1.36 -27.71
N ASP A 25 7.40 0.06 -27.45
CA ASP A 25 6.29 -0.76 -27.96
C ASP A 25 5.23 -1.08 -26.88
N SER A 26 5.30 -0.45 -25.72
CA SER A 26 4.35 -0.71 -24.62
C SER A 26 3.08 0.11 -24.76
N GLU A 27 1.94 -0.53 -24.62
CA GLU A 27 0.62 0.14 -24.47
C GLU A 27 0.35 0.52 -23.02
N TYR A 28 0.77 -0.33 -22.09
CA TYR A 28 0.60 -0.14 -20.64
C TYR A 28 1.95 -0.12 -19.94
N LEU A 29 2.10 0.80 -19.00
CA LEU A 29 3.23 0.84 -18.07
C LEU A 29 2.73 0.57 -16.67
N ILE A 30 3.22 -0.52 -16.06
CA ILE A 30 2.86 -0.88 -14.67
C ILE A 30 3.98 -0.43 -13.75
N LEU A 31 3.71 0.58 -12.91
CA LEU A 31 4.67 1.11 -11.95
C LEU A 31 4.60 0.30 -10.64
N VAL A 32 5.70 -0.40 -10.31
CA VAL A 32 5.82 -1.30 -9.14
C VAL A 32 7.04 -0.95 -8.29
N THR A 33 7.65 0.20 -8.53
CA THR A 33 8.80 0.68 -7.74
C THR A 33 8.35 1.18 -6.36
N PRO A 34 9.25 1.27 -5.35
CA PRO A 34 8.91 1.91 -4.08
C PRO A 34 8.34 3.32 -4.27
N SER A 35 7.39 3.72 -3.40
CA SER A 35 6.73 5.03 -3.49
C SER A 35 7.73 6.21 -3.51
N SER A 36 8.80 6.11 -2.75
CA SER A 36 9.84 7.15 -2.65
C SER A 36 10.59 7.45 -3.95
N VAL A 37 10.52 6.58 -4.96
CA VAL A 37 11.22 6.79 -6.24
C VAL A 37 10.28 7.02 -7.43
N ILE A 38 8.97 7.00 -7.24
CA ILE A 38 7.96 7.16 -8.32
C ILE A 38 8.18 8.45 -9.10
N ARG A 39 8.34 9.59 -8.43
CA ARG A 39 8.58 10.88 -9.11
C ARG A 39 9.84 10.85 -9.97
N ASN A 40 10.93 10.34 -9.41
CA ASN A 40 12.19 10.22 -10.16
C ASN A 40 12.04 9.25 -11.34
N THR A 41 11.34 8.15 -11.17
CA THR A 41 11.01 7.22 -12.26
C THR A 41 10.24 7.94 -13.36
N CYS A 42 9.18 8.69 -13.01
CA CYS A 42 8.39 9.46 -13.97
C CYS A 42 9.25 10.48 -14.73
N LYS A 43 10.11 11.22 -14.05
CA LYS A 43 11.06 12.17 -14.71
C LYS A 43 11.97 11.47 -15.70
N ASN A 44 12.48 10.29 -15.35
CA ASN A 44 13.39 9.54 -16.21
C ASN A 44 12.70 8.96 -17.45
N ILE A 45 11.43 8.53 -17.32
CA ILE A 45 10.66 7.95 -18.43
C ILE A 45 9.96 9.00 -19.29
N LYS A 46 9.77 10.25 -18.81
CA LYS A 46 8.96 11.30 -19.46
C LYS A 46 9.28 11.48 -20.95
N LYS A 47 10.55 11.46 -21.31
CA LYS A 47 10.99 11.67 -22.70
C LYS A 47 10.66 10.53 -23.67
N TYR A 48 10.34 9.34 -23.14
CA TYR A 48 9.98 8.16 -23.93
C TYR A 48 8.48 7.91 -23.96
N VAL A 49 7.75 8.45 -22.96
CA VAL A 49 6.31 8.29 -22.84
C VAL A 49 5.58 9.25 -23.76
N THR A 50 4.63 8.74 -24.54
CA THR A 50 3.82 9.53 -25.48
C THR A 50 2.34 9.46 -25.16
N ASN A 51 1.76 8.24 -25.13
CA ASN A 51 0.32 7.99 -24.91
C ASN A 51 0.07 6.69 -24.13
N GLN A 52 1.10 6.13 -23.52
CA GLN A 52 0.98 4.92 -22.70
C GLN A 52 -0.02 5.11 -21.56
N LYS A 53 -0.69 4.04 -21.19
CA LYS A 53 -1.65 3.99 -20.10
C LYS A 53 -0.93 3.51 -18.84
N ILE A 54 -1.09 4.21 -17.73
CA ILE A 54 -0.36 3.93 -16.49
C ILE A 54 -1.21 3.18 -15.48
N ILE A 55 -0.70 2.07 -14.99
CA ILE A 55 -1.22 1.31 -13.86
C ILE A 55 -0.23 1.44 -12.70
N ILE A 56 -0.64 2.02 -11.59
CA ILE A 56 0.19 2.11 -10.38
C ILE A 56 -0.16 0.93 -9.49
N ALA A 57 0.82 0.05 -9.22
CA ALA A 57 0.70 -1.06 -8.28
C ALA A 57 1.51 -0.83 -6.99
N SER A 58 2.29 0.26 -6.95
CA SER A 58 3.00 0.72 -5.75
C SER A 58 2.02 1.23 -4.70
N LYS A 59 2.34 1.02 -3.43
CA LYS A 59 1.55 1.51 -2.29
C LYS A 59 2.37 2.56 -1.54
N GLY A 60 1.70 3.62 -1.10
CA GLY A 60 2.37 4.70 -0.37
C GLY A 60 1.95 6.08 -0.87
N MET A 61 2.62 7.08 -0.34
CA MET A 61 2.49 8.49 -0.71
C MET A 61 3.90 9.06 -0.89
N GLU A 62 4.01 10.17 -1.59
CA GLU A 62 5.27 10.89 -1.70
C GLU A 62 5.56 11.66 -0.41
N ILE A 63 6.72 11.40 0.20
CA ILE A 63 7.06 11.94 1.53
C ILE A 63 7.24 13.47 1.48
N GLU A 64 7.90 13.98 0.46
CA GLU A 64 8.28 15.40 0.35
C GLU A 64 7.07 16.33 0.18
N THR A 65 6.00 15.84 -0.45
CA THR A 65 4.84 16.66 -0.81
C THR A 65 3.53 16.20 -0.21
N ASN A 66 3.50 15.03 0.44
CA ASN A 66 2.30 14.33 0.93
C ASN A 66 1.25 14.09 -0.17
N LYS A 67 1.70 13.94 -1.43
CA LYS A 67 0.82 13.68 -2.58
C LYS A 67 0.56 12.19 -2.76
N PHE A 68 -0.61 11.90 -3.30
CA PHE A 68 -0.92 10.58 -3.83
C PHE A 68 -0.02 10.24 -5.02
N LEU A 69 0.33 8.98 -5.19
CA LEU A 69 1.18 8.55 -6.31
C LEU A 69 0.50 8.78 -7.66
N THR A 70 -0.84 8.66 -7.71
CA THR A 70 -1.64 8.99 -8.90
C THR A 70 -1.51 10.45 -9.30
N ASP A 71 -1.45 11.37 -8.33
CA ASP A 71 -1.25 12.80 -8.59
C ASP A 71 0.18 13.10 -9.02
N VAL A 72 1.17 12.45 -8.39
CA VAL A 72 2.59 12.57 -8.78
C VAL A 72 2.79 12.14 -10.25
N VAL A 73 2.20 11.01 -10.63
CA VAL A 73 2.30 10.49 -12.01
C VAL A 73 1.63 11.43 -13.00
N LYS A 74 0.42 11.94 -12.70
CA LYS A 74 -0.29 12.90 -13.57
C LYS A 74 0.48 14.20 -13.73
N GLU A 75 1.07 14.70 -12.63
CA GLU A 75 1.88 15.92 -12.63
C GLU A 75 3.13 15.79 -13.51
N GLU A 76 3.82 14.67 -13.42
CA GLU A 76 5.08 14.50 -14.13
C GLU A 76 4.89 14.09 -15.61
N LEU A 77 3.93 13.22 -15.90
CA LEU A 77 3.77 12.65 -17.24
C LEU A 77 2.66 13.31 -18.08
N GLU A 78 1.77 14.08 -17.45
CA GLU A 78 0.66 14.79 -18.11
C GLU A 78 -0.26 13.86 -18.93
N LEU A 79 -0.41 12.60 -18.48
CA LEU A 79 -1.17 11.57 -19.18
C LEU A 79 -2.64 11.53 -18.76
N LYS A 80 -3.51 11.19 -19.71
CA LYS A 80 -4.95 11.06 -19.50
C LYS A 80 -5.33 9.79 -18.74
N TYR A 81 -4.63 8.68 -19.00
CA TYR A 81 -4.97 7.35 -18.50
C TYR A 81 -4.00 6.94 -17.40
N VAL A 82 -4.35 7.31 -16.16
CA VAL A 82 -3.62 6.94 -14.95
C VAL A 82 -4.60 6.31 -13.99
N GLY A 83 -4.32 5.10 -13.53
CA GLY A 83 -5.12 4.38 -12.55
C GLY A 83 -4.27 3.64 -11.55
N ILE A 84 -4.91 3.17 -10.48
CA ILE A 84 -4.26 2.41 -9.41
C ILE A 84 -4.90 1.05 -9.26
N ILE A 85 -4.08 0.03 -8.95
CA ILE A 85 -4.53 -1.31 -8.60
C ILE A 85 -4.20 -1.57 -7.12
N SER A 86 -5.16 -2.05 -6.35
CA SER A 86 -5.00 -2.37 -4.93
C SER A 86 -5.90 -3.54 -4.53
N GLY A 87 -5.56 -4.21 -3.42
CA GLY A 87 -6.33 -5.33 -2.89
C GLY A 87 -5.45 -6.45 -2.36
N PRO A 88 -6.04 -7.53 -1.79
CA PRO A 88 -5.32 -8.67 -1.26
C PRO A 88 -4.57 -9.41 -2.36
N SER A 89 -3.24 -9.40 -2.30
CA SER A 89 -2.38 -9.93 -3.37
C SER A 89 -1.03 -10.38 -2.83
N ILE A 90 -1.02 -11.49 -2.08
CA ILE A 90 0.22 -12.10 -1.57
C ILE A 90 0.96 -12.74 -2.74
N ALA A 91 2.18 -12.26 -3.03
CA ALA A 91 2.95 -12.69 -4.19
C ALA A 91 3.17 -14.22 -4.28
N LYS A 92 3.43 -14.89 -3.14
CA LYS A 92 3.58 -16.35 -3.09
C LYS A 92 2.30 -17.08 -3.49
N GLU A 93 1.12 -16.58 -3.12
CA GLU A 93 -0.16 -17.18 -3.48
C GLU A 93 -0.43 -17.01 -4.98
N VAL A 94 -0.14 -15.82 -5.51
CA VAL A 94 -0.30 -15.53 -6.94
C VAL A 94 0.58 -16.45 -7.80
N ILE A 95 1.84 -16.63 -7.41
CA ILE A 95 2.79 -17.50 -8.14
C ILE A 95 2.39 -18.97 -8.04
N ASN A 96 1.79 -19.39 -6.94
CA ASN A 96 1.24 -20.73 -6.77
C ASN A 96 -0.14 -20.89 -7.43
N ASP A 97 -0.51 -19.98 -8.32
CA ASP A 97 -1.74 -20.03 -9.12
C ASP A 97 -3.03 -20.00 -8.28
N MET A 98 -2.95 -19.46 -7.06
CA MET A 98 -4.12 -19.19 -6.24
C MET A 98 -4.84 -17.95 -6.78
N GLY A 99 -6.17 -18.03 -6.86
CA GLY A 99 -6.98 -16.94 -7.39
C GLY A 99 -6.94 -15.71 -6.48
N LEU A 100 -7.03 -14.52 -7.10
CA LEU A 100 -7.14 -13.26 -6.39
C LEU A 100 -8.20 -12.36 -7.01
N LYS A 101 -8.72 -11.43 -6.21
CA LYS A 101 -9.56 -10.34 -6.70
C LYS A 101 -9.01 -9.02 -6.19
N VAL A 102 -8.77 -8.09 -7.10
CA VAL A 102 -8.23 -6.76 -6.80
C VAL A 102 -9.17 -5.67 -7.31
N VAL A 103 -8.98 -4.45 -6.83
CA VAL A 103 -9.68 -3.25 -7.32
C VAL A 103 -8.77 -2.50 -8.26
N PHE A 104 -9.30 -2.11 -9.42
CA PHE A 104 -8.69 -1.10 -10.28
C PHE A 104 -9.53 0.16 -10.24
N ALA A 105 -8.91 1.30 -9.96
CA ALA A 105 -9.57 2.59 -9.87
C ALA A 105 -8.93 3.63 -10.77
N SER A 106 -9.74 4.32 -11.57
CA SER A 106 -9.37 5.53 -12.30
C SER A 106 -10.58 6.44 -12.48
N ASN A 107 -10.32 7.71 -12.80
CA ASN A 107 -11.39 8.70 -13.11
C ASN A 107 -11.94 8.56 -14.55
N ASN A 108 -11.64 7.46 -15.26
CA ASN A 108 -12.06 7.23 -16.63
C ASN A 108 -12.69 5.86 -16.78
N ASN A 109 -14.01 5.83 -17.00
CA ASN A 109 -14.77 4.58 -17.10
C ASN A 109 -14.37 3.70 -18.29
N ASP A 110 -14.01 4.29 -19.43
CA ASP A 110 -13.57 3.52 -20.60
C ASP A 110 -12.25 2.81 -20.29
N TYR A 111 -11.33 3.52 -19.62
CA TYR A 111 -10.08 2.95 -19.16
C TYR A 111 -10.29 1.85 -18.10
N ASN A 112 -11.20 2.06 -17.15
CA ASN A 112 -11.57 1.03 -16.17
C ASN A 112 -12.04 -0.25 -16.85
N ASN A 113 -12.97 -0.14 -17.81
CA ASN A 113 -13.49 -1.29 -18.55
C ASN A 113 -12.42 -1.96 -19.40
N GLU A 114 -11.56 -1.20 -20.04
CA GLU A 114 -10.45 -1.70 -20.84
C GLU A 114 -9.47 -2.53 -19.98
N ILE A 115 -9.08 -2.02 -18.81
CA ILE A 115 -8.21 -2.76 -17.87
C ILE A 115 -8.87 -4.08 -17.46
N LYS A 116 -10.13 -4.05 -17.10
CA LYS A 116 -10.85 -5.27 -16.75
C LYS A 116 -10.83 -6.29 -17.90
N ASN A 117 -11.14 -5.86 -19.11
CA ASN A 117 -11.23 -6.75 -20.27
C ASN A 117 -9.85 -7.35 -20.65
N ASN A 118 -8.77 -6.59 -20.49
CA ASN A 118 -7.44 -7.01 -20.95
C ASN A 118 -6.63 -7.76 -19.89
N PHE A 119 -6.89 -7.51 -18.59
CA PHE A 119 -6.10 -8.07 -17.49
C PHE A 119 -6.86 -9.10 -16.63
N GLU A 120 -8.18 -9.20 -16.76
CA GLU A 120 -8.94 -10.23 -16.06
C GLU A 120 -8.68 -11.61 -16.67
N THR A 121 -8.50 -12.60 -15.80
CA THR A 121 -8.30 -14.00 -16.19
C THR A 121 -9.20 -14.91 -15.34
N ASP A 122 -9.11 -16.22 -15.52
CA ASP A 122 -9.82 -17.17 -14.65
C ASP A 122 -9.37 -17.06 -13.19
N LYS A 123 -8.10 -16.70 -12.95
CA LYS A 123 -7.48 -16.62 -11.62
C LYS A 123 -7.42 -15.20 -11.07
N ILE A 124 -7.38 -14.18 -11.92
CA ILE A 124 -7.31 -12.78 -11.53
C ILE A 124 -8.63 -12.12 -11.87
N LYS A 125 -9.36 -11.63 -10.86
CA LYS A 125 -10.59 -10.88 -11.04
C LYS A 125 -10.38 -9.41 -10.69
N ILE A 126 -11.02 -8.52 -11.44
CA ILE A 126 -10.87 -7.07 -11.28
C ILE A 126 -12.23 -6.45 -10.97
N GLU A 127 -12.32 -5.83 -9.82
CA GLU A 127 -13.42 -4.96 -9.44
C GLU A 127 -13.08 -3.52 -9.84
N LEU A 128 -14.03 -2.83 -10.45
CA LEU A 128 -13.83 -1.46 -10.91
C LEU A 128 -14.31 -0.44 -9.88
N SER A 129 -13.57 0.63 -9.73
CA SER A 129 -13.92 1.77 -8.87
C SER A 129 -13.63 3.09 -9.57
N ASP A 130 -14.40 4.12 -9.25
CA ASP A 130 -14.13 5.52 -9.58
C ASP A 130 -13.54 6.31 -8.39
N ASP A 131 -13.45 5.67 -7.22
CA ASP A 131 -12.80 6.25 -6.03
C ASP A 131 -11.30 5.95 -6.00
N VAL A 132 -10.54 6.73 -6.75
CA VAL A 132 -9.09 6.63 -6.80
C VAL A 132 -8.46 6.92 -5.43
N ILE A 133 -8.95 7.95 -4.73
CA ILE A 133 -8.44 8.37 -3.42
C ILE A 133 -8.62 7.27 -2.39
N GLY A 134 -9.83 6.74 -2.25
CA GLY A 134 -10.11 5.68 -1.28
C GLY A 134 -9.36 4.38 -1.57
N THR A 135 -9.24 4.01 -2.87
CA THR A 135 -8.50 2.83 -3.30
C THR A 135 -7.00 2.96 -2.97
N GLU A 136 -6.41 4.13 -3.19
CA GLU A 136 -4.99 4.40 -2.91
C GLU A 136 -4.72 4.47 -1.41
N LEU A 137 -5.57 5.18 -0.66
CA LEU A 137 -5.45 5.30 0.80
C LEU A 137 -5.60 3.97 1.53
N GLY A 138 -6.62 3.19 1.20
CA GLY A 138 -6.86 1.89 1.83
C GLY A 138 -5.64 0.98 1.72
N GLY A 139 -5.09 0.84 0.51
CA GLY A 139 -3.87 0.06 0.25
C GLY A 139 -2.62 0.63 0.92
N THR A 140 -2.57 1.93 1.16
CA THR A 140 -1.43 2.63 1.77
C THR A 140 -1.47 2.56 3.29
N LEU A 141 -2.57 3.01 3.92
CA LEU A 141 -2.67 3.17 5.37
C LEU A 141 -2.78 1.84 6.13
N LYS A 142 -3.26 0.77 5.48
CA LYS A 142 -3.26 -0.58 6.06
C LYS A 142 -1.89 -1.01 6.60
N ASN A 143 -0.80 -0.54 6.00
CA ASN A 143 0.56 -0.87 6.38
C ASN A 143 0.90 -0.38 7.79
N ILE A 144 0.34 0.76 8.20
CA ILE A 144 0.47 1.30 9.57
C ILE A 144 -0.22 0.37 10.56
N ILE A 145 -1.48 0.01 10.28
CA ILE A 145 -2.25 -0.88 11.16
C ILE A 145 -1.63 -2.26 11.23
N SER A 146 -0.98 -2.72 10.15
CA SER A 146 -0.24 -3.97 10.16
C SER A 146 0.99 -3.93 11.08
N ILE A 147 1.70 -2.80 11.20
CA ILE A 147 2.77 -2.63 12.21
C ILE A 147 2.17 -2.72 13.62
N ALA A 148 1.06 -2.01 13.88
CA ALA A 148 0.38 -2.07 15.19
C ALA A 148 -0.13 -3.48 15.52
N SER A 149 -0.66 -4.22 14.53
CA SER A 149 -1.07 -5.63 14.67
C SER A 149 0.12 -6.53 15.03
N GLY A 150 1.26 -6.34 14.38
CA GLY A 150 2.49 -7.03 14.74
C GLY A 150 2.97 -6.73 16.16
N LEU A 151 2.83 -5.47 16.61
CA LEU A 151 3.15 -5.08 17.99
C LEU A 151 2.22 -5.78 18.99
N VAL A 152 0.90 -5.80 18.74
CA VAL A 152 -0.09 -6.51 19.57
C VAL A 152 0.22 -8.01 19.64
N ASN A 153 0.56 -8.63 18.51
CA ASN A 153 0.94 -10.03 18.44
C ASN A 153 2.24 -10.32 19.23
N GLY A 154 3.24 -9.49 19.05
CA GLY A 154 4.53 -9.64 19.72
C GLY A 154 4.47 -9.41 21.23
N LEU A 155 3.52 -8.58 21.72
CA LEU A 155 3.21 -8.41 23.13
C LEU A 155 2.31 -9.53 23.70
N ASN A 156 1.92 -10.51 22.89
CA ASN A 156 1.05 -11.61 23.27
C ASN A 156 -0.32 -11.20 23.86
N LEU A 157 -0.93 -10.12 23.32
CA LEU A 157 -2.19 -9.57 23.81
C LEU A 157 -3.43 -10.34 23.32
N GLY A 158 -3.23 -11.31 22.44
CA GLY A 158 -4.26 -12.25 21.97
C GLY A 158 -5.10 -11.73 20.78
N ASN A 159 -5.90 -12.67 20.25
CA ASN A 159 -6.68 -12.43 19.03
C ASN A 159 -7.80 -11.40 19.21
N ASN A 160 -8.43 -11.34 20.40
CA ASN A 160 -9.48 -10.35 20.67
C ASN A 160 -8.93 -8.92 20.56
N MET A 161 -7.76 -8.65 21.14
CA MET A 161 -7.10 -7.35 21.06
C MET A 161 -6.77 -7.01 19.61
N ASN A 162 -6.26 -7.97 18.85
CA ASN A 162 -5.92 -7.75 17.45
C ASN A 162 -7.16 -7.48 16.59
N ALA A 163 -8.28 -8.17 16.85
CA ALA A 163 -9.55 -7.90 16.17
C ALA A 163 -10.08 -6.49 16.44
N ILE A 164 -10.02 -6.04 17.71
CA ILE A 164 -10.40 -4.66 18.08
C ILE A 164 -9.48 -3.66 17.39
N LEU A 165 -8.16 -3.88 17.41
CA LEU A 165 -7.18 -3.04 16.74
C LEU A 165 -7.49 -2.88 15.25
N ILE A 166 -7.73 -3.99 14.53
CA ILE A 166 -8.02 -3.96 13.09
C ILE A 166 -9.30 -3.18 12.82
N THR A 167 -10.35 -3.41 13.63
CA THR A 167 -11.63 -2.70 13.49
C THR A 167 -11.48 -1.20 13.72
N LYS A 168 -10.84 -0.80 14.81
CA LYS A 168 -10.59 0.62 15.13
C LYS A 168 -9.61 1.27 14.16
N GLY A 169 -8.58 0.54 13.74
CA GLY A 169 -7.65 1.02 12.74
C GLY A 169 -8.31 1.29 11.38
N LEU A 170 -9.28 0.45 10.97
CA LEU A 170 -10.09 0.71 9.77
C LEU A 170 -10.95 1.97 9.93
N GLU A 171 -11.53 2.21 11.12
CA GLU A 171 -12.28 3.43 11.41
C GLU A 171 -11.38 4.67 11.25
N GLU A 172 -10.16 4.66 11.80
CA GLU A 172 -9.19 5.75 11.66
C GLU A 172 -8.80 5.98 10.18
N ILE A 173 -8.52 4.92 9.43
CA ILE A 173 -8.22 4.99 7.99
C ILE A 173 -9.40 5.62 7.23
N LYS A 174 -10.62 5.20 7.53
CA LYS A 174 -11.85 5.75 6.92
C LYS A 174 -12.01 7.24 7.22
N GLU A 175 -11.85 7.66 8.47
CA GLU A 175 -11.96 9.09 8.85
C GLU A 175 -10.95 9.96 8.10
N ILE A 176 -9.71 9.50 7.96
CA ILE A 176 -8.69 10.19 7.15
C ILE A 176 -9.16 10.27 5.69
N GLY A 177 -9.61 9.16 5.14
CA GLY A 177 -10.03 9.09 3.75
C GLY A 177 -11.21 10.00 3.43
N LEU A 178 -12.23 10.03 4.28
CA LEU A 178 -13.38 10.93 4.11
C LEU A 178 -12.96 12.40 4.12
N LYS A 179 -12.00 12.78 4.97
CA LYS A 179 -11.44 14.14 4.99
C LYS A 179 -10.67 14.51 3.72
N LEU A 180 -10.10 13.51 3.04
CA LEU A 180 -9.36 13.69 1.80
C LEU A 180 -10.23 13.50 0.55
N GLY A 181 -11.54 13.23 0.71
CA GLY A 181 -12.52 13.16 -0.39
C GLY A 181 -12.78 11.74 -0.92
N ALA A 182 -12.37 10.70 -0.20
CA ALA A 182 -12.71 9.31 -0.52
C ALA A 182 -14.18 9.00 -0.20
N LYS A 183 -14.70 7.94 -0.81
CA LYS A 183 -16.03 7.41 -0.54
C LYS A 183 -16.00 6.41 0.62
N GLU A 184 -17.02 6.46 1.49
CA GLU A 184 -17.07 5.60 2.69
C GLU A 184 -17.08 4.11 2.35
N GLU A 185 -17.86 3.71 1.35
CA GLU A 185 -18.00 2.32 0.94
C GLU A 185 -16.69 1.66 0.50
N THR A 186 -15.73 2.44 -0.01
CA THR A 186 -14.43 1.93 -0.45
C THR A 186 -13.64 1.28 0.70
N PHE A 187 -13.81 1.78 1.92
CA PHE A 187 -13.07 1.27 3.08
C PHE A 187 -13.54 -0.09 3.57
N TYR A 188 -14.74 -0.51 3.22
CA TYR A 188 -15.26 -1.87 3.48
C TYR A 188 -14.98 -2.85 2.34
N GLY A 189 -14.38 -2.38 1.24
CA GLY A 189 -14.05 -3.17 0.05
C GLY A 189 -12.67 -3.85 0.10
N LEU A 190 -12.32 -4.45 -1.04
CA LEU A 190 -11.09 -5.23 -1.19
C LEU A 190 -9.81 -4.38 -1.08
N SER A 191 -9.82 -3.15 -1.60
CA SER A 191 -8.65 -2.27 -1.57
C SER A 191 -8.28 -1.74 -0.18
N SER A 192 -9.20 -1.82 0.79
CA SER A 192 -8.99 -1.39 2.17
C SER A 192 -9.16 -2.54 3.15
N LEU A 193 -10.38 -2.89 3.60
CA LEU A 193 -10.61 -3.97 4.56
C LEU A 193 -10.00 -5.31 4.12
N GLY A 194 -10.19 -5.71 2.86
CA GLY A 194 -9.65 -6.97 2.35
C GLY A 194 -8.13 -7.01 2.41
N ASP A 195 -7.47 -5.96 1.95
CA ASP A 195 -6.01 -5.85 1.95
C ASP A 195 -5.44 -5.66 3.37
N LEU A 196 -6.17 -4.96 4.25
CA LEU A 196 -5.85 -4.81 5.67
C LEU A 196 -5.82 -6.18 6.38
N LEU A 197 -6.90 -6.96 6.26
CA LEU A 197 -6.98 -8.30 6.86
C LEU A 197 -5.85 -9.19 6.35
N THR A 198 -5.64 -9.24 5.04
CA THR A 198 -4.57 -10.03 4.43
C THR A 198 -3.20 -9.65 4.99
N THR A 199 -2.94 -8.35 5.17
CA THR A 199 -1.63 -7.85 5.63
C THR A 199 -1.43 -8.04 7.13
N CYS A 200 -2.46 -7.88 7.95
CA CYS A 200 -2.37 -8.08 9.41
C CYS A 200 -2.27 -9.55 9.80
N LEU A 201 -2.91 -10.45 9.05
CA LEU A 201 -2.96 -11.88 9.36
C LEU A 201 -1.85 -12.70 8.69
N SER A 202 -1.11 -12.10 7.75
CA SER A 202 -0.06 -12.80 7.03
C SER A 202 1.30 -12.72 7.73
N ASN A 203 1.95 -13.86 7.89
CA ASN A 203 3.34 -13.95 8.36
C ASN A 203 4.35 -13.41 7.33
N GLU A 204 3.94 -13.22 6.08
CA GLU A 204 4.76 -12.67 5.00
C GLU A 204 4.82 -11.12 5.03
N SER A 205 4.02 -10.49 5.88
CA SER A 205 3.96 -9.02 5.98
C SER A 205 5.19 -8.45 6.68
N ARG A 206 6.00 -7.69 5.93
CA ARG A 206 7.14 -6.93 6.48
C ARG A 206 6.70 -5.92 7.56
N ASN A 207 5.53 -5.31 7.37
CA ASN A 207 4.97 -4.38 8.35
C ASN A 207 4.57 -5.10 9.65
N ASN A 208 3.91 -6.26 9.55
CA ASN A 208 3.58 -7.06 10.73
C ASN A 208 4.86 -7.52 11.46
N ARG A 209 5.85 -8.02 10.71
CA ARG A 209 7.16 -8.40 11.26
C ARG A 209 7.87 -7.22 11.95
N CYS A 210 7.79 -6.00 11.39
CA CYS A 210 8.31 -4.79 12.03
C CYS A 210 7.69 -4.58 13.42
N GLY A 211 6.37 -4.71 13.55
CA GLY A 211 5.67 -4.59 14.84
C GLY A 211 6.09 -5.65 15.86
N ILE A 212 6.27 -6.90 15.41
CA ILE A 212 6.79 -7.99 16.28
C ILE A 212 8.20 -7.64 16.80
N LEU A 213 9.09 -7.16 15.95
CA LEU A 213 10.45 -6.78 16.36
C LEU A 213 10.45 -5.57 17.29
N LEU A 214 9.53 -4.60 17.10
CA LEU A 214 9.31 -3.50 18.04
C LEU A 214 8.90 -4.01 19.43
N SER A 215 8.04 -5.02 19.51
CA SER A 215 7.64 -5.62 20.79
C SER A 215 8.81 -6.23 21.57
N GLN A 216 9.84 -6.67 20.86
CA GLN A 216 11.09 -7.20 21.44
C GLN A 216 12.06 -6.11 21.90
N GLY A 217 11.72 -4.83 21.72
CA GLY A 217 12.54 -3.69 22.11
C GLY A 217 13.63 -3.30 21.11
N LYS A 218 13.59 -3.84 19.88
CA LYS A 218 14.54 -3.44 18.84
C LYS A 218 14.27 -2.02 18.36
N LYS A 219 15.33 -1.29 18.05
CA LYS A 219 15.25 0.04 17.45
C LYS A 219 14.95 -0.05 15.96
N ILE A 220 14.38 1.02 15.39
CA ILE A 220 13.95 1.05 13.97
C ILE A 220 15.10 0.74 13.02
N ASP A 221 16.30 1.21 13.27
CA ASP A 221 17.45 0.95 12.40
C ASP A 221 17.86 -0.53 12.41
N GLU A 222 17.84 -1.17 13.58
CA GLU A 222 18.08 -2.62 13.73
C GLU A 222 16.98 -3.43 12.99
N ILE A 223 15.73 -2.98 13.08
CA ILE A 223 14.59 -3.61 12.40
C ILE A 223 14.72 -3.50 10.88
N LYS A 224 15.10 -2.32 10.36
CA LYS A 224 15.34 -2.11 8.93
C LYS A 224 16.46 -3.01 8.40
N GLU A 225 17.55 -3.12 9.16
CA GLU A 225 18.67 -3.99 8.80
C GLU A 225 18.25 -5.47 8.78
N GLU A 226 17.52 -5.93 9.79
CA GLU A 226 17.07 -7.33 9.89
C GLU A 226 16.03 -7.72 8.83
N ILE A 227 15.12 -6.80 8.50
CA ILE A 227 14.12 -7.03 7.43
C ILE A 227 14.79 -6.96 6.06
N GLY A 228 15.81 -6.11 5.88
CA GLY A 228 16.59 -5.97 4.65
C GLY A 228 15.81 -5.46 3.44
N MET A 229 14.59 -4.95 3.65
CA MET A 229 13.69 -4.44 2.62
C MET A 229 12.92 -3.23 3.14
N VAL A 230 12.36 -2.43 2.23
CA VAL A 230 11.53 -1.27 2.58
C VAL A 230 10.32 -1.69 3.41
N ILE A 231 10.09 -0.95 4.51
CA ILE A 231 8.93 -1.09 5.39
C ILE A 231 8.03 0.13 5.14
N GLU A 232 7.14 0.00 4.16
CA GLU A 232 6.31 1.12 3.66
C GLU A 232 5.49 1.81 4.77
N GLY A 233 5.04 1.04 5.77
CA GLY A 233 4.27 1.58 6.89
C GLY A 233 5.00 2.63 7.72
N LEU A 234 6.33 2.59 7.80
CA LEU A 234 7.12 3.59 8.55
C LEU A 234 7.12 4.97 7.85
N ASP A 235 7.26 4.97 6.53
CA ASP A 235 7.27 6.21 5.75
C ASP A 235 5.87 6.85 5.76
N VAL A 236 4.86 6.02 5.53
CA VAL A 236 3.45 6.45 5.52
C VAL A 236 2.98 6.92 6.90
N LEU A 237 3.50 6.36 8.00
CA LEU A 237 3.13 6.76 9.36
C LEU A 237 3.44 8.23 9.64
N LYS A 238 4.58 8.74 9.18
CA LYS A 238 4.93 10.17 9.33
C LYS A 238 3.94 11.07 8.60
N ILE A 239 3.71 10.78 7.33
CA ILE A 239 2.77 11.54 6.49
C ILE A 239 1.37 11.53 7.13
N THR A 240 0.93 10.36 7.60
CA THR A 240 -0.41 10.19 8.17
C THR A 240 -0.56 10.95 9.48
N ASN A 241 0.47 10.98 10.32
CA ASN A 241 0.48 11.79 11.54
C ASN A 241 0.34 13.29 11.21
N ASP A 242 1.07 13.79 10.23
CA ASP A 242 0.98 15.19 9.79
C ASP A 242 -0.41 15.53 9.23
N ILE A 243 -0.99 14.64 8.42
CA ILE A 243 -2.36 14.79 7.90
C ILE A 243 -3.36 14.82 9.04
N SER A 244 -3.26 13.91 10.01
CA SER A 244 -4.16 13.82 11.16
C SER A 244 -4.13 15.10 11.99
N GLN A 245 -2.95 15.64 12.24
CA GLN A 245 -2.79 16.91 12.95
C GLN A 245 -3.36 18.09 12.16
N LYS A 246 -3.03 18.19 10.87
CA LYS A 246 -3.51 19.26 9.98
C LYS A 246 -5.04 19.36 9.91
N TYR A 247 -5.71 18.20 9.85
CA TYR A 247 -7.16 18.14 9.72
C TYR A 247 -7.88 17.89 11.05
N ASN A 248 -7.15 17.86 12.18
CA ASN A 248 -7.67 17.57 13.52
C ASN A 248 -8.50 16.28 13.56
N ILE A 249 -7.95 15.20 13.00
CA ILE A 249 -8.59 13.88 12.99
C ILE A 249 -8.13 13.09 14.21
N ASN A 250 -9.07 12.46 14.90
CA ASN A 250 -8.74 11.61 16.05
C ASN A 250 -8.25 10.24 15.59
N THR A 251 -6.93 10.07 15.49
CA THR A 251 -6.27 8.84 15.08
C THR A 251 -5.44 8.26 16.22
N LYS A 252 -6.12 7.72 17.22
CA LYS A 252 -5.53 7.32 18.50
C LYS A 252 -4.48 6.21 18.34
N ILE A 253 -4.79 5.18 17.54
CA ILE A 253 -3.90 4.06 17.26
C ILE A 253 -2.68 4.53 16.46
N ILE A 254 -2.92 5.27 15.38
CA ILE A 254 -1.87 5.78 14.49
C ILE A 254 -0.94 6.73 15.25
N ASN A 255 -1.49 7.69 16.00
CA ASN A 255 -0.69 8.64 16.78
C ASN A 255 0.10 7.93 17.90
N THR A 256 -0.51 6.94 18.57
CA THR A 256 0.21 6.17 19.60
C THR A 256 1.34 5.34 19.00
N LEU A 257 1.12 4.73 17.85
CA LEU A 257 2.18 4.01 17.14
C LEU A 257 3.32 4.96 16.72
N TYR A 258 2.97 6.16 16.23
CA TYR A 258 3.96 7.20 15.92
C TYR A 258 4.82 7.56 17.13
N ASP A 259 4.17 7.80 18.28
CA ASP A 259 4.87 8.12 19.53
C ASP A 259 5.78 6.98 20.01
N ILE A 260 5.33 5.73 19.89
CA ILE A 260 6.15 4.55 20.24
C ILE A 260 7.42 4.50 19.37
N ILE A 261 7.28 4.77 18.08
CA ILE A 261 8.38 4.61 17.12
C ILE A 261 9.35 5.78 17.13
N TYR A 262 8.84 7.02 17.26
CA TYR A 262 9.64 8.23 17.07
C TYR A 262 9.85 9.06 18.35
N ASN A 263 9.00 8.89 19.37
CA ASN A 263 9.03 9.66 20.61
C ASN A 263 9.30 8.79 21.85
N GLU A 264 9.80 7.57 21.66
CA GLU A 264 10.19 6.63 22.71
C GLU A 264 9.09 6.34 23.75
N LYS A 265 7.81 6.50 23.36
CA LYS A 265 6.68 6.16 24.21
C LYS A 265 6.66 4.65 24.49
N ASN A 266 6.24 4.28 25.71
CA ASN A 266 6.14 2.88 26.07
C ASN A 266 5.23 2.09 25.12
N LYS A 267 5.72 0.96 24.62
CA LYS A 267 5.02 0.10 23.65
C LYS A 267 3.68 -0.45 24.16
N GLU A 268 3.54 -0.65 25.47
CA GLU A 268 2.31 -1.07 26.12
C GLU A 268 1.19 -0.01 26.02
N SER A 269 1.52 1.25 25.70
CA SER A 269 0.50 2.30 25.48
C SER A 269 -0.43 2.01 24.30
N ILE A 270 -0.06 1.08 23.42
CA ILE A 270 -0.96 0.60 22.36
C ILE A 270 -2.24 -0.04 22.91
N ILE A 271 -2.19 -0.62 24.12
CA ILE A 271 -3.35 -1.24 24.79
C ILE A 271 -4.43 -0.19 25.04
N ASP A 272 -4.03 0.94 25.62
CA ASP A 272 -4.98 2.05 25.89
C ASP A 272 -5.54 2.66 24.62
N ALA A 273 -4.70 2.76 23.57
CA ALA A 273 -5.13 3.28 22.29
C ALA A 273 -6.20 2.40 21.61
N VAL A 274 -6.10 1.08 21.81
CA VAL A 274 -7.02 0.11 21.23
C VAL A 274 -8.33 -0.02 22.05
N LEU A 275 -8.25 0.05 23.39
CA LEU A 275 -9.41 -0.20 24.27
C LEU A 275 -10.28 1.03 24.51
N ASN A 276 -9.74 2.23 24.42
CA ASN A 276 -10.42 3.50 24.70
C ASN A 276 -10.55 4.39 23.48
#